data_b14293f9a87766aa326497b24bc2979f
#
_entry.id   b14293f9a87766aa326497b24bc2979f
#
_cell.length_a   1.000
_cell.length_b   1.000
_cell.length_c   1.000
_cell.angle_alpha   90.00
_cell.angle_beta   90.00
_cell.angle_gamma   90.00
#
_symmetry.space_group_name_H-M   'P 1'
#
loop_
_entity.id
_entity.type
_entity.pdbx_description
1 polymer ?
#
loop_
_entity_poly.entity_id
_entity_poly.type
_entity_poly.pdbx_seq_one_letter_code
_entity_poly.pdbx_strand_id
1 'polypeptide(L)'
;MSKPSVLFVCVKNGGKSQMAAGLMRKAAGDQVDVYSAGTKPGDAVNALSAETLLEVGVDISGETPTLIDPQLVRDVDLVVTLGSEAKVDPVAGTDFENWDTDEPSERGIDGIERMRLVRDDIAARVDALAGRLTT
;
A
#
# COMPACT_ATOMS: atom_id res chain seq x y z
N MET A 1 9.79 20.48 11.94
CA MET A 1 8.47 19.89 11.68
C MET A 1 8.66 18.45 11.20
N SER A 2 7.84 17.57 11.71
CA SER A 2 7.92 16.18 11.29
C SER A 2 7.29 15.99 9.90
N LYS A 3 7.82 15.04 9.14
CA LYS A 3 7.23 14.68 7.86
C LYS A 3 5.90 13.95 8.09
N PRO A 4 4.95 14.09 7.17
CA PRO A 4 3.76 13.24 7.23
C PRO A 4 4.16 11.78 7.07
N SER A 5 3.39 10.88 7.69
CA SER A 5 3.65 9.45 7.65
C SER A 5 2.38 8.68 7.33
N VAL A 6 2.55 7.61 6.56
CA VAL A 6 1.43 6.75 6.13
C VAL A 6 1.81 5.27 6.27
N LEU A 7 0.86 4.49 6.76
CA LEU A 7 0.99 3.04 6.84
C LEU A 7 -0.05 2.39 5.92
N PHE A 8 0.41 1.66 4.92
CA PHE A 8 -0.47 0.89 4.03
C PHE A 8 -0.62 -0.53 4.57
N VAL A 9 -1.86 -0.99 4.69
CA VAL A 9 -2.17 -2.29 5.28
C VAL A 9 -3.05 -3.11 4.35
N CYS A 10 -2.67 -4.36 4.11
CA CYS A 10 -3.55 -5.37 3.55
C CYS A 10 -3.41 -6.64 4.39
N VAL A 11 -4.03 -7.75 3.97
CA VAL A 11 -3.97 -8.96 4.79
C VAL A 11 -2.56 -9.54 4.82
N LYS A 12 -2.01 -9.87 3.65
CA LYS A 12 -0.74 -10.59 3.54
C LYS A 12 0.51 -9.73 3.46
N ASN A 13 0.35 -8.44 3.17
CA ASN A 13 1.49 -7.53 2.93
C ASN A 13 2.45 -8.06 1.86
N GLY A 14 1.91 -8.76 0.88
CA GLY A 14 2.68 -9.28 -0.24
C GLY A 14 2.27 -8.71 -1.58
N GLY A 15 1.15 -8.00 -1.65
CA GLY A 15 0.60 -7.44 -2.88
C GLY A 15 0.27 -5.97 -2.76
N LYS A 16 -1.01 -5.65 -2.54
CA LYS A 16 -1.53 -4.28 -2.63
C LYS A 16 -0.82 -3.28 -1.71
N SER A 17 -0.58 -3.63 -0.45
CA SER A 17 0.08 -2.70 0.48
C SER A 17 1.54 -2.45 0.10
N GLN A 18 2.24 -3.47 -0.39
CA GLN A 18 3.61 -3.30 -0.88
C GLN A 18 3.65 -2.45 -2.14
N MET A 19 2.68 -2.65 -3.04
CA MET A 19 2.56 -1.84 -4.26
C MET A 19 2.30 -0.38 -3.91
N ALA A 20 1.36 -0.12 -3.00
CA ALA A 20 1.04 1.23 -2.58
C ALA A 20 2.25 1.91 -1.93
N ALA A 21 2.96 1.21 -1.05
CA ALA A 21 4.14 1.76 -0.39
C ALA A 21 5.25 2.08 -1.40
N GLY A 22 5.52 1.18 -2.33
CA GLY A 22 6.53 1.41 -3.36
C GLY A 22 6.19 2.58 -4.27
N LEU A 23 4.94 2.67 -4.69
CA LEU A 23 4.47 3.77 -5.53
C LEU A 23 4.50 5.11 -4.78
N MET A 24 4.16 5.10 -3.48
CA MET A 24 4.21 6.31 -2.66
C MET A 24 5.64 6.81 -2.48
N ARG A 25 6.59 5.90 -2.26
CA ARG A 25 8.00 6.28 -2.17
C ARG A 25 8.50 6.92 -3.46
N LYS A 26 8.03 6.41 -4.61
CA LYS A 26 8.35 7.02 -5.90
C LYS A 26 7.70 8.40 -6.04
N ALA A 27 6.42 8.54 -5.66
CA ALA A 27 5.66 9.77 -5.87
C ALA A 27 6.09 10.89 -4.91
N ALA A 28 6.36 10.57 -3.66
CA ALA A 28 6.63 11.56 -2.62
C ALA A 28 8.11 11.68 -2.24
N GLY A 29 8.93 10.69 -2.61
CA GLY A 29 10.34 10.69 -2.27
C GLY A 29 10.55 10.71 -0.77
N ASP A 30 11.42 11.57 -0.30
CA ASP A 30 11.73 11.72 1.14
C ASP A 30 10.81 12.70 1.86
N GLN A 31 9.74 13.17 1.22
CA GLN A 31 8.78 14.10 1.83
C GLN A 31 7.75 13.40 2.72
N VAL A 32 7.61 12.09 2.60
CA VAL A 32 6.65 11.29 3.37
C VAL A 32 7.36 10.05 3.90
N ASP A 33 7.14 9.73 5.17
CA ASP A 33 7.59 8.46 5.75
C ASP A 33 6.55 7.38 5.41
N VAL A 34 6.98 6.32 4.74
CA VAL A 34 6.09 5.31 4.18
C VAL A 34 6.36 3.94 4.80
N TYR A 35 5.30 3.31 5.28
CA TYR A 35 5.37 1.99 5.90
C TYR A 35 4.31 1.09 5.27
N SER A 36 4.52 -0.23 5.35
CA SER A 36 3.50 -1.21 4.97
C SER A 36 3.51 -2.36 5.96
N ALA A 37 2.36 -2.99 6.12
CA ALA A 37 2.21 -4.12 7.03
C ALA A 37 1.02 -4.98 6.63
N GLY A 38 0.94 -6.18 7.22
CA GLY A 38 -0.17 -7.09 7.01
C GLY A 38 -0.80 -7.52 8.33
N THR A 39 -2.10 -7.77 8.30
CA THR A 39 -2.79 -8.32 9.47
C THR A 39 -2.46 -9.81 9.66
N LYS A 40 -2.14 -10.51 8.55
CA LYS A 40 -1.65 -11.90 8.55
C LYS A 40 -0.57 -12.02 7.47
N PRO A 41 0.68 -11.59 7.75
CA PRO A 41 1.71 -11.55 6.72
C PRO A 41 1.97 -12.92 6.10
N GLY A 42 2.14 -12.92 4.77
CA GLY A 42 2.58 -14.10 4.04
C GLY A 42 4.09 -14.26 4.11
N ASP A 43 4.63 -15.18 3.30
CA ASP A 43 6.06 -15.51 3.34
C ASP A 43 6.92 -14.57 2.49
N ALA A 44 6.34 -14.05 1.41
CA ALA A 44 7.10 -13.25 0.44
C ALA A 44 6.19 -12.30 -0.33
N VAL A 45 6.81 -11.31 -0.99
CA VAL A 45 6.13 -10.42 -1.90
C VAL A 45 5.61 -11.20 -3.11
N ASN A 46 4.42 -10.88 -3.56
CA ASN A 46 3.80 -11.51 -4.71
C ASN A 46 4.62 -11.21 -5.98
N ALA A 47 4.97 -12.26 -6.74
CA ALA A 47 5.84 -12.12 -7.89
C ALA A 47 5.25 -11.23 -8.99
N LEU A 48 3.96 -11.36 -9.27
CA LEU A 48 3.31 -10.53 -10.30
C LEU A 48 3.22 -9.07 -9.86
N SER A 49 3.02 -8.81 -8.57
CA SER A 49 3.03 -7.45 -8.03
C SER A 49 4.40 -6.82 -8.23
N ALA A 50 5.47 -7.53 -7.89
CA ALA A 50 6.83 -7.04 -8.08
C ALA A 50 7.14 -6.79 -9.55
N GLU A 51 6.74 -7.70 -10.43
CA GLU A 51 6.98 -7.60 -11.87
C GLU A 51 6.29 -6.39 -12.47
N THR A 52 5.02 -6.15 -12.13
CA THR A 52 4.28 -5.01 -12.68
C THR A 52 4.81 -3.68 -12.17
N LEU A 53 5.33 -3.62 -10.93
CA LEU A 53 5.95 -2.40 -10.44
C LEU A 53 7.28 -2.10 -11.13
N LEU A 54 8.05 -3.12 -11.50
CA LEU A 54 9.27 -2.91 -12.27
C LEU A 54 8.97 -2.22 -13.61
N GLU A 55 7.82 -2.49 -14.21
CA GLU A 55 7.41 -1.84 -15.45
C GLU A 55 7.32 -0.32 -15.31
N VAL A 56 7.07 0.18 -14.11
CA VAL A 56 6.97 1.62 -13.84
C VAL A 56 8.15 2.13 -13.01
N GLY A 57 9.23 1.37 -12.95
CA GLY A 57 10.48 1.80 -12.32
C GLY A 57 10.51 1.65 -10.81
N VAL A 58 9.66 0.81 -10.23
CA VAL A 58 9.61 0.57 -8.78
C VAL A 58 9.99 -0.88 -8.49
N ASP A 59 10.98 -1.09 -7.64
CA ASP A 59 11.45 -2.42 -7.26
C ASP A 59 11.06 -2.72 -5.81
N ILE A 60 10.16 -3.69 -5.62
CA ILE A 60 9.77 -4.17 -4.28
C ILE A 60 10.28 -5.59 -4.02
N SER A 61 11.13 -6.13 -4.88
CA SER A 61 11.60 -7.52 -4.76
C SER A 61 12.42 -7.76 -3.51
N GLY A 62 13.03 -6.73 -2.94
CA GLY A 62 13.79 -6.83 -1.70
C GLY A 62 12.97 -6.65 -0.43
N GLU A 63 11.68 -6.39 -0.57
CA GLU A 63 10.81 -6.18 0.58
C GLU A 63 10.34 -7.49 1.19
N THR A 64 10.02 -7.47 2.47
CA THR A 64 9.52 -8.65 3.20
C THR A 64 8.20 -8.29 3.87
N PRO A 65 7.18 -9.17 3.78
CA PRO A 65 5.94 -8.95 4.53
C PRO A 65 6.20 -8.84 6.03
N THR A 66 5.55 -7.87 6.67
CA THR A 66 5.71 -7.63 8.11
C THR A 66 4.35 -7.58 8.79
N LEU A 67 4.32 -8.05 10.05
CA LEU A 67 3.10 -7.98 10.86
C LEU A 67 2.86 -6.54 11.30
N ILE A 68 1.61 -6.12 11.28
CA ILE A 68 1.21 -4.80 11.75
C ILE A 68 1.63 -4.62 13.21
N ASP A 69 2.22 -3.44 13.49
CA ASP A 69 2.69 -3.08 14.83
C ASP A 69 1.73 -2.05 15.42
N PRO A 70 1.07 -2.35 16.56
CA PRO A 70 0.14 -1.40 17.18
C PRO A 70 0.77 -0.05 17.51
N GLN A 71 2.05 -0.02 17.86
CA GLN A 71 2.73 1.25 18.13
C GLN A 71 2.86 2.08 16.86
N LEU A 72 3.18 1.45 15.74
CA LEU A 72 3.27 2.15 14.45
C LEU A 72 1.92 2.73 14.04
N VAL A 73 0.82 2.00 14.29
CA VAL A 73 -0.53 2.50 14.02
C VAL A 73 -0.79 3.81 14.80
N ARG A 74 -0.31 3.89 16.03
CA ARG A 74 -0.45 5.11 16.85
C ARG A 74 0.47 6.24 16.40
N ASP A 75 1.62 5.90 15.81
CA ASP A 75 2.66 6.88 15.50
C ASP A 75 2.46 7.54 14.13
N VAL A 76 1.84 6.85 13.16
CA VAL A 76 1.65 7.43 11.84
C VAL A 76 0.48 8.41 11.81
N ASP A 77 0.50 9.31 10.84
CA ASP A 77 -0.58 10.28 10.66
C ASP A 77 -1.80 9.63 10.01
N LEU A 78 -1.58 8.67 9.10
CA LEU A 78 -2.66 8.05 8.33
C LEU A 78 -2.40 6.56 8.17
N VAL A 79 -3.45 5.76 8.38
CA VAL A 79 -3.47 4.33 8.02
C VAL A 79 -4.41 4.16 6.84
N VAL A 80 -3.91 3.55 5.77
CA VAL A 80 -4.71 3.22 4.59
C VAL A 80 -4.81 1.70 4.50
N THR A 81 -6.02 1.17 4.60
CA THR A 81 -6.26 -0.26 4.37
C THR A 81 -6.67 -0.47 2.91
N LEU A 82 -6.14 -1.50 2.28
CA LEU A 82 -6.44 -1.83 0.89
C LEU A 82 -7.26 -3.11 0.83
N GLY A 83 -8.44 -3.01 0.26
CA GLY A 83 -9.41 -4.09 0.23
C GLY A 83 -10.31 -4.09 1.47
N SER A 84 -11.28 -5.00 1.48
CA SER A 84 -12.29 -5.06 2.54
C SER A 84 -11.92 -6.01 3.69
N GLU A 85 -10.89 -6.83 3.50
CA GLU A 85 -10.55 -7.89 4.44
C GLU A 85 -9.55 -7.50 5.51
N ALA A 86 -8.74 -6.47 5.26
CA ALA A 86 -7.77 -5.98 6.24
C ALA A 86 -8.50 -5.10 7.26
N LYS A 87 -8.54 -5.56 8.49
CA LYS A 87 -9.22 -4.84 9.59
C LYS A 87 -8.19 -4.34 10.59
N VAL A 88 -8.22 -3.04 10.84
CA VAL A 88 -7.36 -2.40 11.83
C VAL A 88 -8.27 -1.60 12.76
N ASP A 89 -8.12 -1.83 14.06
CA ASP A 89 -8.92 -1.10 15.04
C ASP A 89 -8.53 0.37 15.07
N PRO A 90 -9.49 1.29 14.97
CA PRO A 90 -9.18 2.72 15.01
C PRO A 90 -8.56 3.13 16.34
N VAL A 91 -7.60 4.04 16.28
CA VAL A 91 -7.01 4.65 17.47
C VAL A 91 -7.14 6.17 17.40
N ALA A 92 -7.31 6.80 18.55
CA ALA A 92 -7.43 8.25 18.60
C ALA A 92 -6.12 8.92 18.17
N GLY A 93 -6.22 9.99 17.38
CA GLY A 93 -5.05 10.73 16.91
C GLY A 93 -4.48 10.24 15.60
N THR A 94 -4.94 9.13 15.07
CA THR A 94 -4.53 8.60 13.76
C THR A 94 -5.73 8.61 12.82
N ASP A 95 -5.55 9.13 11.62
CA ASP A 95 -6.60 9.10 10.59
C ASP A 95 -6.61 7.74 9.90
N PHE A 96 -7.79 7.28 9.50
CA PHE A 96 -7.97 6.00 8.83
C PHE A 96 -8.74 6.19 7.52
N GLU A 97 -8.30 5.48 6.50
CA GLU A 97 -8.89 5.53 5.16
C GLU A 97 -8.88 4.11 4.58
N ASN A 98 -9.94 3.72 3.89
CA ASN A 98 -9.97 2.42 3.20
C ASN A 98 -10.03 2.65 1.70
N TRP A 99 -9.19 1.94 0.95
CA TRP A 99 -9.21 1.96 -0.50
C TRP A 99 -9.83 0.65 -1.01
N ASP A 100 -11.02 0.77 -1.57
CA ASP A 100 -11.69 -0.33 -2.25
C ASP A 100 -11.17 -0.37 -3.69
N THR A 101 -10.05 -1.07 -3.88
CA THR A 101 -9.34 -1.07 -5.15
C THR A 101 -10.02 -1.93 -6.19
N ASP A 102 -9.73 -1.64 -7.47
CA ASP A 102 -10.26 -2.41 -8.59
C ASP A 102 -9.94 -3.90 -8.44
N GLU A 103 -10.92 -4.75 -8.76
CA GLU A 103 -10.76 -6.21 -8.77
C GLU A 103 -11.10 -6.75 -10.16
N PRO A 104 -10.14 -6.69 -11.11
CA PRO A 104 -10.42 -7.12 -12.49
C PRO A 104 -10.81 -8.59 -12.61
N SER A 105 -10.46 -9.43 -11.63
CA SER A 105 -10.85 -10.85 -11.63
C SER A 105 -12.36 -11.02 -11.64
N GLU A 106 -13.12 -10.06 -11.11
CA GLU A 106 -14.59 -10.11 -11.14
C GLU A 106 -15.13 -9.96 -12.57
N ARG A 107 -14.33 -9.44 -13.49
CA ARG A 107 -14.66 -9.28 -14.91
C ARG A 107 -13.97 -10.32 -15.78
N GLY A 108 -13.41 -11.37 -15.17
CA GLY A 108 -12.72 -12.45 -15.89
C GLY A 108 -11.30 -12.10 -16.34
N ILE A 109 -10.70 -11.03 -15.81
CA ILE A 109 -9.33 -10.64 -16.13
C ILE A 109 -8.42 -11.18 -15.03
N ASP A 110 -7.39 -11.92 -15.41
CA ASP A 110 -6.46 -12.52 -14.44
C ASP A 110 -5.00 -12.32 -14.87
N GLY A 111 -4.07 -12.93 -14.14
CA GLY A 111 -2.66 -12.89 -14.45
C GLY A 111 -2.06 -11.49 -14.41
N ILE A 112 -1.10 -11.26 -15.28
CA ILE A 112 -0.38 -9.99 -15.29
C ILE A 112 -1.27 -8.81 -15.72
N GLU A 113 -2.23 -9.05 -16.59
CA GLU A 113 -3.18 -7.99 -16.98
C GLU A 113 -4.00 -7.51 -15.80
N ARG A 114 -4.48 -8.45 -14.98
CA ARG A 114 -5.18 -8.13 -13.75
C ARG A 114 -4.30 -7.25 -12.85
N MET A 115 -3.05 -7.66 -12.67
CA MET A 115 -2.15 -6.95 -11.77
C MET A 115 -1.79 -5.56 -12.29
N ARG A 116 -1.67 -5.37 -13.60
CA ARG A 116 -1.45 -4.06 -14.19
C ARG A 116 -2.60 -3.10 -13.91
N LEU A 117 -3.84 -3.59 -14.00
CA LEU A 117 -5.02 -2.77 -13.70
C LEU A 117 -5.10 -2.42 -12.21
N VAL A 118 -4.79 -3.37 -11.34
CA VAL A 118 -4.72 -3.11 -9.90
C VAL A 118 -3.63 -2.07 -9.61
N ARG A 119 -2.45 -2.23 -10.19
CA ARG A 119 -1.34 -1.27 -10.06
C ARG A 119 -1.77 0.14 -10.47
N ASP A 120 -2.42 0.25 -11.62
CA ASP A 120 -2.79 1.57 -12.16
C ASP A 120 -3.84 2.25 -11.28
N ASP A 121 -4.79 1.50 -10.73
CA ASP A 121 -5.77 2.02 -9.78
C ASP A 121 -5.07 2.52 -8.50
N ILE A 122 -4.17 1.69 -7.94
CA ILE A 122 -3.43 2.08 -6.74
C ILE A 122 -2.54 3.30 -7.03
N ALA A 123 -1.89 3.34 -8.19
CA ALA A 123 -1.04 4.48 -8.56
C ALA A 123 -1.82 5.79 -8.61
N ALA A 124 -3.03 5.77 -9.15
CA ALA A 124 -3.87 6.98 -9.19
C ALA A 124 -4.23 7.45 -7.79
N ARG A 125 -4.59 6.52 -6.90
CA ARG A 125 -4.91 6.84 -5.50
C ARG A 125 -3.70 7.36 -4.75
N VAL A 126 -2.54 6.75 -4.98
CA VAL A 126 -1.27 7.16 -4.38
C VAL A 126 -0.88 8.57 -4.82
N ASP A 127 -1.00 8.87 -6.10
CA ASP A 127 -0.69 10.21 -6.60
C ASP A 127 -1.57 11.29 -5.96
N ALA A 128 -2.85 11.00 -5.82
CA ALA A 128 -3.78 11.93 -5.15
C ALA A 128 -3.41 12.10 -3.67
N LEU A 129 -3.08 11.01 -2.99
CA LEU A 129 -2.69 11.06 -1.58
C LEU A 129 -1.36 11.81 -1.39
N ALA A 130 -0.38 11.56 -2.25
CA ALA A 130 0.90 12.25 -2.19
C ALA A 130 0.71 13.77 -2.31
N GLY A 131 -0.17 14.20 -3.20
CA GLY A 131 -0.53 15.62 -3.34
C GLY A 131 -1.14 16.19 -2.06
N ARG A 132 -2.03 15.43 -1.40
CA ARG A 132 -2.64 15.86 -0.13
C ARG A 132 -1.62 15.95 0.99
N LEU A 133 -0.69 15.01 1.07
CA LEU A 133 0.28 14.95 2.16
C LEU A 133 1.43 15.95 2.02
N THR A 134 1.72 16.40 0.81
CA THR A 134 2.88 17.24 0.54
C THR A 134 2.52 18.71 0.26
N THR A 135 1.27 19.08 0.35
CA THR A 135 0.84 20.49 0.19
C THR A 135 0.86 21.27 1.49
#